data_d1f1055337c738e6b85eaa44c80c8403
#
_entry.id   d1f1055337c738e6b85eaa44c80c8403
#
_cell.length_a   1.000
_cell.length_b   1.000
_cell.length_c   1.000
_cell.angle_alpha   90.00
_cell.angle_beta   90.00
_cell.angle_gamma   90.00
#
_symmetry.space_group_name_H-M   'P 1'
#
loop_
_entity.id
_entity.type
_entity.pdbx_description
1 polymer ?
#
loop_
_entity_poly.entity_id
_entity_poly.type
_entity_poly.pdbx_seq_one_letter_code
_entity_poly.pdbx_strand_id
1 'polypeptide(L)'
;MGTPNFSVPALTSLIKANHDICIVYTQPPRPGGRGKKLQKTPIHKFAEDQGILVTTPNSLKTPEAEKMLISLNLDALIVAAYGLILPPAILKIPKLGCLNIHASLLPRWRGAAPIQRAIMEGDDESGVCIMLMEPGLDTGPI
;
A
#
# COMPACT_ATOMS: atom_id res chain seq x y z
N MET A 1 0.44 -3.79 1.99
CA MET A 1 1.27 -3.23 0.89
C MET A 1 1.45 -1.73 1.09
N GLY A 2 2.68 -1.21 1.01
CA GLY A 2 2.94 0.23 1.22
C GLY A 2 4.38 0.59 0.92
N THR A 3 4.72 1.90 0.88
CA THR A 3 6.08 2.34 0.56
C THR A 3 6.56 3.50 1.44
N PRO A 4 5.92 4.70 1.47
CA PRO A 4 6.40 5.86 2.22
C PRO A 4 6.03 5.79 3.71
N ASN A 5 6.44 6.80 4.46
CA ASN A 5 6.06 6.96 5.86
C ASN A 5 4.54 6.93 6.09
N PHE A 6 3.76 7.38 5.13
CA PHE A 6 2.29 7.34 5.18
C PHE A 6 1.71 5.94 5.44
N SER A 7 2.41 4.88 5.01
CA SER A 7 1.95 3.49 5.22
C SER A 7 2.32 2.92 6.59
N VAL A 8 3.25 3.53 7.32
CA VAL A 8 3.72 3.02 8.63
C VAL A 8 2.64 3.11 9.71
N PRO A 9 1.88 4.21 9.88
CA PRO A 9 0.79 4.28 10.86
C PRO A 9 -0.28 3.20 10.66
N ALA A 10 -0.62 2.89 9.41
CA ALA A 10 -1.59 1.84 9.09
C ALA A 10 -1.09 0.46 9.57
N LEU A 11 0.17 0.10 9.25
CA LEU A 11 0.76 -1.16 9.73
C LEU A 11 0.84 -1.20 11.25
N THR A 12 1.23 -0.09 11.89
CA THR A 12 1.27 0.03 13.35
C THR A 12 -0.11 -0.23 13.98
N SER A 13 -1.17 0.32 13.40
CA SER A 13 -2.54 0.15 13.89
C SER A 13 -3.02 -1.31 13.75
N LEU A 14 -2.70 -1.96 12.64
CA LEU A 14 -3.04 -3.37 12.42
C LEU A 14 -2.33 -4.28 13.43
N ILE A 15 -1.04 -4.04 13.71
CA ILE A 15 -0.29 -4.79 14.73
C ILE A 15 -0.90 -4.57 16.11
N LYS A 16 -1.20 -3.32 16.49
CA LYS A 16 -1.84 -3.00 17.79
C LYS A 16 -3.21 -3.61 17.96
N ALA A 17 -3.95 -3.81 16.87
CA ALA A 17 -5.24 -4.48 16.86
C ALA A 17 -5.12 -6.03 16.84
N ASN A 18 -3.90 -6.56 16.99
CA ASN A 18 -3.59 -8.00 17.00
C ASN A 18 -4.02 -8.74 15.72
N HIS A 19 -4.02 -8.05 14.57
CA HIS A 19 -4.14 -8.73 13.29
C HIS A 19 -2.86 -9.51 12.98
N ASP A 20 -3.02 -10.71 12.42
CA ASP A 20 -1.90 -11.51 11.91
C ASP A 20 -1.38 -10.93 10.61
N ILE A 21 -0.20 -10.35 10.65
CA ILE A 21 0.44 -9.74 9.48
C ILE A 21 1.45 -10.73 8.89
N CYS A 22 1.02 -11.54 7.94
CA CYS A 22 1.87 -12.58 7.37
C CYS A 22 3.04 -12.02 6.54
N ILE A 23 2.87 -10.88 5.86
CA ILE A 23 3.92 -10.31 5.00
C ILE A 23 3.66 -8.83 4.67
N VAL A 24 4.72 -8.07 4.46
CA VAL A 24 4.68 -6.69 3.95
C VAL A 24 5.28 -6.64 2.55
N TYR A 25 4.52 -6.10 1.60
CA TYR A 25 4.98 -5.79 0.25
C TYR A 25 5.34 -4.31 0.16
N THR A 26 6.52 -3.99 -0.38
CA THR A 26 6.97 -2.61 -0.59
C THR A 26 7.80 -2.49 -1.87
N GLN A 27 8.08 -1.25 -2.28
CA GLN A 27 8.98 -0.99 -3.42
C GLN A 27 10.41 -1.46 -3.11
N PRO A 28 11.15 -1.93 -4.11
CA PRO A 28 12.57 -2.26 -3.94
C PRO A 28 13.37 -1.08 -3.39
N PRO A 29 14.46 -1.35 -2.65
CA PRO A 29 15.39 -0.32 -2.23
C PRO A 29 15.91 0.47 -3.43
N ARG A 30 15.98 1.79 -3.29
CA ARG A 30 16.48 2.70 -4.33
C ARG A 30 17.68 3.48 -3.86
N PRO A 31 18.61 3.86 -4.77
CA PRO A 31 19.70 4.76 -4.43
C PRO A 31 19.15 6.09 -3.90
N GLY A 32 19.62 6.53 -2.74
CA GLY A 32 19.18 7.78 -2.12
C GLY A 32 20.28 8.48 -1.34
N GLY A 33 20.11 9.79 -1.14
CA GLY A 33 21.04 10.61 -0.38
C GLY A 33 22.41 10.85 -1.06
N ARG A 34 23.30 11.55 -0.34
CA ARG A 34 24.68 11.75 -0.77
C ARG A 34 25.41 10.40 -0.76
N GLY A 35 25.96 10.00 -1.90
CA GLY A 35 26.65 8.71 -2.08
C GLY A 35 25.79 7.60 -2.66
N LYS A 36 24.52 7.85 -3.03
CA LYS A 36 23.63 6.91 -3.76
C LYS A 36 23.58 5.49 -3.17
N LYS A 37 23.69 5.33 -1.87
CA LYS A 37 23.53 4.02 -1.20
C LYS A 37 22.09 3.54 -1.35
N LEU A 38 21.90 2.24 -1.55
CA LEU A 38 20.58 1.62 -1.57
C LEU A 38 19.88 1.84 -0.22
N GLN A 39 18.71 2.44 -0.26
CA GLN A 39 17.91 2.71 0.93
C GLN A 39 16.62 1.92 0.89
N LYS A 40 16.36 1.16 1.95
CA LYS A 40 15.09 0.50 2.20
C LYS A 40 14.01 1.56 2.43
N THR A 41 12.79 1.26 2.01
CA THR A 41 11.63 2.13 2.24
C THR A 41 11.33 2.26 3.74
N PRO A 42 10.62 3.31 4.18
CA PRO A 42 10.24 3.45 5.59
C PRO A 42 9.49 2.25 6.15
N ILE A 43 8.50 1.73 5.41
CA ILE A 43 7.73 0.56 5.86
C ILE A 43 8.56 -0.72 5.87
N HIS A 44 9.55 -0.85 4.98
CA HIS A 44 10.48 -1.98 4.97
C HIS A 44 11.24 -2.07 6.30
N LYS A 45 11.88 -0.95 6.70
CA LYS A 45 12.61 -0.88 7.95
C LYS A 45 11.71 -1.17 9.14
N PHE A 46 10.56 -0.52 9.19
CA PHE A 46 9.60 -0.72 10.27
C PHE A 46 9.12 -2.17 10.37
N ALA A 47 8.80 -2.82 9.27
CA ALA A 47 8.35 -4.22 9.26
C ALA A 47 9.46 -5.18 9.72
N GLU A 48 10.71 -4.97 9.30
CA GLU A 48 11.85 -5.75 9.79
C GLU A 48 12.05 -5.58 11.30
N ASP A 49 11.94 -4.35 11.83
CA ASP A 49 12.05 -4.07 13.27
C ASP A 49 10.93 -4.77 14.08
N GLN A 50 9.80 -5.05 13.46
CA GLN A 50 8.69 -5.82 14.04
C GLN A 50 8.79 -7.34 13.79
N GLY A 51 9.85 -7.82 13.13
CA GLY A 51 10.02 -9.24 12.78
C GLY A 51 9.06 -9.74 11.70
N ILE A 52 8.46 -8.84 10.91
CA ILE A 52 7.51 -9.18 9.84
C ILE A 52 8.27 -9.41 8.54
N LEU A 53 7.94 -10.49 7.83
CA LEU A 53 8.50 -10.80 6.51
C LEU A 53 8.24 -9.67 5.51
N VAL A 54 9.27 -9.29 4.76
CA VAL A 54 9.17 -8.24 3.74
C VAL A 54 9.54 -8.77 2.36
N THR A 55 8.77 -8.41 1.34
CA THR A 55 9.09 -8.68 -0.06
C THR A 55 9.02 -7.42 -0.91
N THR A 56 9.86 -7.36 -1.94
CA THR A 56 10.03 -6.17 -2.77
C THR A 56 9.97 -6.52 -4.27
N PRO A 57 8.81 -7.00 -4.78
CA PRO A 57 8.69 -7.35 -6.18
C PRO A 57 8.76 -6.12 -7.08
N ASN A 58 9.37 -6.28 -8.26
CA ASN A 58 9.37 -5.24 -9.29
C ASN A 58 8.03 -5.13 -10.02
N SER A 59 7.22 -6.18 -9.97
CA SER A 59 5.92 -6.27 -10.64
C SER A 59 5.00 -7.24 -9.92
N LEU A 60 3.70 -6.97 -9.95
CA LEU A 60 2.64 -7.90 -9.52
C LEU A 60 1.91 -8.57 -10.71
N LYS A 61 2.39 -8.34 -11.94
CA LYS A 61 1.75 -8.83 -13.16
C LYS A 61 2.26 -10.22 -13.59
N THR A 62 3.04 -10.89 -12.77
CA THR A 62 3.61 -12.20 -13.09
C THR A 62 2.80 -13.33 -12.44
N PRO A 63 2.73 -14.53 -13.08
CA PRO A 63 2.07 -15.69 -12.49
C PRO A 63 2.65 -16.09 -11.12
N GLU A 64 3.94 -15.89 -10.91
CA GLU A 64 4.62 -16.19 -9.66
C GLU A 64 4.13 -15.28 -8.52
N ALA A 65 3.94 -13.99 -8.80
CA ALA A 65 3.41 -13.03 -7.81
C ALA A 65 1.97 -13.40 -7.42
N GLU A 66 1.15 -13.81 -8.39
CA GLU A 66 -0.21 -14.28 -8.14
C GLU A 66 -0.22 -15.57 -7.30
N LYS A 67 0.54 -16.59 -7.69
CA LYS A 67 0.67 -17.85 -6.94
C LYS A 67 1.14 -17.62 -5.51
N MET A 68 2.12 -16.75 -5.31
CA MET A 68 2.61 -16.39 -3.98
C MET A 68 1.49 -15.79 -3.12
N LEU A 69 0.73 -14.84 -3.64
CA LEU A 69 -0.38 -14.22 -2.89
C LEU A 69 -1.50 -15.20 -2.59
N ILE A 70 -1.83 -16.11 -3.52
CA ILE A 70 -2.82 -17.18 -3.30
C ILE A 70 -2.37 -18.10 -2.15
N SER A 71 -1.07 -18.48 -2.11
CA SER A 71 -0.55 -19.36 -1.07
C SER A 71 -0.63 -18.79 0.35
N LEU A 72 -0.76 -17.48 0.50
CA LEU A 72 -0.88 -16.81 1.79
C LEU A 72 -2.29 -16.91 2.40
N ASN A 73 -3.29 -17.35 1.65
CA ASN A 73 -4.69 -17.49 2.11
C ASN A 73 -5.21 -16.26 2.88
N LEU A 74 -5.05 -15.07 2.27
CA LEU A 74 -5.33 -13.79 2.90
C LEU A 74 -6.83 -13.58 3.15
N ASP A 75 -7.17 -13.06 4.34
CA ASP A 75 -8.51 -12.54 4.58
C ASP A 75 -8.70 -11.17 3.91
N ALA A 76 -7.75 -10.27 4.06
CA ALA A 76 -7.76 -8.95 3.42
C ALA A 76 -6.35 -8.54 2.97
N LEU A 77 -6.28 -7.63 2.01
CA LEU A 77 -5.04 -7.00 1.58
C LEU A 77 -5.16 -5.49 1.79
N ILE A 78 -4.33 -4.94 2.68
CA ILE A 78 -4.34 -3.51 2.98
C ILE A 78 -3.27 -2.80 2.15
N VAL A 79 -3.67 -1.75 1.45
CA VAL A 79 -2.81 -0.95 0.57
C VAL A 79 -2.75 0.49 1.08
N ALA A 80 -1.56 1.06 1.16
CA ALA A 80 -1.35 2.46 1.51
C ALA A 80 -0.13 3.01 0.73
N ALA A 81 -0.37 3.76 -0.32
CA ALA A 81 0.67 4.37 -1.17
C ALA A 81 1.75 3.35 -1.60
N TYR A 82 1.35 2.21 -2.14
CA TYR A 82 2.28 1.13 -2.52
C TYR A 82 3.12 1.47 -3.75
N GLY A 83 2.52 2.13 -4.74
CA GLY A 83 3.21 2.59 -5.95
C GLY A 83 3.30 1.57 -7.09
N LEU A 84 2.66 0.41 -6.98
CA LEU A 84 2.40 -0.51 -8.09
C LEU A 84 0.89 -0.68 -8.27
N ILE A 85 0.47 -0.83 -9.52
CA ILE A 85 -0.91 -1.18 -9.86
C ILE A 85 -1.14 -2.65 -9.50
N LEU A 86 -2.23 -2.92 -8.77
CA LEU A 86 -2.70 -4.27 -8.51
C LEU A 86 -3.52 -4.76 -9.70
N PRO A 87 -3.08 -5.84 -10.39
CA PRO A 87 -3.88 -6.44 -11.46
C PRO A 87 -5.25 -6.94 -10.97
N PRO A 88 -6.27 -7.02 -11.83
CA PRO A 88 -7.58 -7.55 -11.46
C PRO A 88 -7.56 -8.96 -10.84
N ALA A 89 -6.60 -9.80 -11.26
CA ALA A 89 -6.40 -11.12 -10.65
C ALA A 89 -6.03 -11.01 -9.17
N ILE A 90 -5.11 -10.10 -8.83
CA ILE A 90 -4.66 -9.86 -7.43
C ILE A 90 -5.80 -9.28 -6.57
N LEU A 91 -6.63 -8.39 -7.12
CA LEU A 91 -7.75 -7.79 -6.38
C LEU A 91 -8.76 -8.82 -5.86
N LYS A 92 -8.86 -9.97 -6.53
CA LYS A 92 -9.81 -11.05 -6.22
C LYS A 92 -9.26 -12.12 -5.27
N ILE A 93 -7.97 -12.07 -4.92
CA ILE A 93 -7.33 -13.11 -4.09
C ILE A 93 -7.81 -13.05 -2.64
N PRO A 94 -7.79 -11.90 -1.94
CA PRO A 94 -8.21 -11.86 -0.55
C PRO A 94 -9.73 -12.06 -0.41
N LYS A 95 -10.15 -12.81 0.61
CA LYS A 95 -11.57 -13.15 0.86
C LYS A 95 -12.46 -11.91 1.02
N LEU A 96 -11.93 -10.88 1.72
CA LEU A 96 -12.61 -9.61 1.98
C LEU A 96 -12.19 -8.49 1.00
N GLY A 97 -11.40 -8.84 -0.03
CA GLY A 97 -10.90 -7.90 -1.03
C GLY A 97 -9.67 -7.11 -0.59
N CYS A 98 -9.37 -6.09 -1.38
CA CYS A 98 -8.24 -5.20 -1.17
C CYS A 98 -8.76 -3.83 -0.71
N LEU A 99 -8.30 -3.36 0.45
CA LEU A 99 -8.66 -2.06 1.01
C LEU A 99 -7.52 -1.07 0.80
N ASN A 100 -7.82 0.08 0.18
CA ASN A 100 -6.86 1.16 -0.02
C ASN A 100 -7.10 2.29 0.99
N ILE A 101 -6.03 2.68 1.68
CA ILE A 101 -5.99 3.88 2.52
C ILE A 101 -5.56 5.02 1.60
N HIS A 102 -6.54 5.79 1.10
CA HIS A 102 -6.32 6.87 0.15
C HIS A 102 -6.25 8.22 0.85
N ALA A 103 -5.22 9.00 0.55
CA ALA A 103 -4.92 10.24 1.25
C ALA A 103 -5.68 11.45 0.68
N SER A 104 -7.00 11.32 0.50
CA SER A 104 -7.91 12.43 0.18
C SER A 104 -9.32 12.14 0.65
N LEU A 105 -10.17 13.16 0.64
CA LEU A 105 -11.62 13.05 0.77
C LEU A 105 -12.20 12.69 -0.62
N LEU A 106 -12.29 11.40 -0.92
CA LEU A 106 -12.86 10.93 -2.19
C LEU A 106 -14.31 11.42 -2.37
N PRO A 107 -14.73 11.73 -3.60
CA PRO A 107 -14.09 11.44 -4.89
C PRO A 107 -13.04 12.45 -5.35
N ARG A 108 -12.73 13.48 -4.53
CA ARG A 108 -11.71 14.47 -4.87
C ARG A 108 -10.32 13.85 -4.79
N TRP A 109 -9.46 14.19 -5.73
CA TRP A 109 -8.06 13.75 -5.81
C TRP A 109 -7.87 12.24 -5.94
N ARG A 110 -8.73 11.59 -6.73
CA ARG A 110 -8.45 10.22 -7.19
C ARG A 110 -7.09 10.16 -7.87
N GLY A 111 -6.42 9.01 -7.75
CA GLY A 111 -5.13 8.75 -8.37
C GLY A 111 -3.93 9.24 -7.56
N ALA A 112 -2.87 9.62 -8.27
CA ALA A 112 -1.58 9.89 -7.68
C ALA A 112 -1.50 11.27 -6.97
N ALA A 113 -0.69 11.32 -5.90
CA ALA A 113 -0.30 12.54 -5.19
C ALA A 113 -1.47 13.39 -4.65
N PRO A 114 -2.49 12.80 -3.98
CA PRO A 114 -3.66 13.53 -3.52
C PRO A 114 -3.32 14.66 -2.54
N ILE A 115 -2.37 14.44 -1.63
CA ILE A 115 -1.94 15.46 -0.65
C ILE A 115 -1.36 16.68 -1.34
N GLN A 116 -0.44 16.47 -2.29
CA GLN A 116 0.21 17.57 -3.03
C GLN A 116 -0.81 18.34 -3.86
N ARG A 117 -1.77 17.64 -4.47
CA ARG A 117 -2.84 18.27 -5.26
C ARG A 117 -3.75 19.12 -4.40
N ALA A 118 -4.18 18.64 -3.24
CA ALA A 118 -5.00 19.41 -2.30
C ALA A 118 -4.29 20.71 -1.87
N ILE A 119 -2.99 20.63 -1.56
CA ILE A 119 -2.18 21.81 -1.19
C ILE A 119 -2.05 22.79 -2.37
N MET A 120 -1.76 22.30 -3.56
CA MET A 120 -1.58 23.15 -4.76
C MET A 120 -2.85 23.89 -5.16
N GLU A 121 -4.02 23.28 -4.96
CA GLU A 121 -5.32 23.87 -5.25
C GLU A 121 -5.86 24.73 -4.11
N GLY A 122 -5.15 24.77 -2.97
CA GLY A 122 -5.55 25.59 -1.82
C GLY A 122 -6.79 25.06 -1.12
N ASP A 123 -6.97 23.72 -1.10
CA ASP A 123 -8.08 23.12 -0.36
C ASP A 123 -7.99 23.47 1.13
N ASP A 124 -9.07 23.96 1.73
CA ASP A 124 -9.13 24.31 3.16
C ASP A 124 -9.04 23.08 4.06
N GLU A 125 -9.45 21.91 3.54
CA GLU A 125 -9.43 20.64 4.25
C GLU A 125 -9.02 19.49 3.35
N SER A 126 -8.45 18.46 3.94
CA SER A 126 -8.16 17.18 3.31
C SER A 126 -8.34 16.07 4.33
N GLY A 127 -8.23 14.81 3.90
CA GLY A 127 -8.44 13.69 4.80
C GLY A 127 -7.95 12.38 4.24
N VAL A 128 -8.46 11.30 4.82
CA VAL A 128 -8.15 9.93 4.41
C VAL A 128 -9.45 9.15 4.28
N CYS A 129 -9.61 8.46 3.15
CA CYS A 129 -10.70 7.50 2.93
C CYS A 129 -10.15 6.08 2.92
N ILE A 130 -10.90 5.13 3.48
CA ILE A 130 -10.66 3.71 3.30
C ILE A 130 -11.68 3.21 2.28
N MET A 131 -11.20 2.67 1.18
CA MET A 131 -12.04 2.22 0.06
C MET A 131 -11.73 0.79 -0.35
N LEU A 132 -12.73 0.07 -0.80
CA LEU A 132 -12.55 -1.22 -1.46
C LEU A 132 -12.01 -0.98 -2.87
N MET A 133 -10.90 -1.63 -3.22
CA MET A 133 -10.26 -1.45 -4.52
C MET A 133 -10.99 -2.22 -5.62
N GLU A 134 -11.18 -1.55 -6.74
CA GLU A 134 -11.70 -2.08 -7.99
C GLU A 134 -10.69 -1.83 -9.13
N PRO A 135 -10.92 -2.39 -10.35
CA PRO A 135 -10.02 -2.16 -11.48
C PRO A 135 -9.90 -0.67 -11.91
N GLY A 136 -10.89 0.15 -11.55
CA GLY A 136 -10.86 1.60 -11.79
C GLY A 136 -9.91 2.34 -10.85
N LEU A 137 -9.53 3.56 -11.24
CA LEU A 137 -8.63 4.40 -10.46
C LEU A 137 -9.40 5.06 -9.30
N ASP A 138 -9.27 4.50 -8.11
CA ASP A 138 -9.91 4.97 -6.86
C ASP A 138 -11.41 5.23 -7.02
N THR A 139 -12.12 4.25 -7.63
CA THR A 139 -13.56 4.32 -7.93
C THR A 139 -14.43 3.44 -7.05
N GLY A 140 -13.83 2.54 -6.28
CA GLY A 140 -14.57 1.61 -5.44
C GLY A 140 -15.30 2.28 -4.27
N PRO A 141 -16.19 1.55 -3.59
CA PRO A 141 -16.95 2.08 -2.45
C PRO A 141 -16.04 2.42 -1.26
N ILE A 142 -16.45 3.45 -0.52
CA ILE A 142 -15.81 3.97 0.69
C ILE A 142 -16.51 3.39 1.91
#